data_04d64db40d2984463efede73f4454a12
#
_entry.id   04d64db40d2984463efede73f4454a12
#
_cell.length_a   1.000
_cell.length_b   1.000
_cell.length_c   1.000
_cell.angle_alpha   90.00
_cell.angle_beta   90.00
_cell.angle_gamma   90.00
#
_symmetry.space_group_name_H-M   'P 1'
#
loop_
_entity.id
_entity.type
_entity.pdbx_description
1 polymer ?
#
loop_
_entity_poly.entity_id
_entity_poly.type
_entity_poly.pdbx_seq_one_letter_code
_entity_poly.pdbx_strand_id
1 'polypeptide(L)'
;MISTLLKNDMRYMKKDPMMIMTLFLPFILIIVYQGLVNGLPIIFGEIVKSYISFYEKPLQYVMITMGSSMPGVVMSLRILDDKDEHMLAFYAISPLRLSGYFLYRSIGSSIVSFLAAIIACLGIMGSVPIGFVGYVTALGVLLTLTIGILAKNKLQGMVCMKLTGIVVILPCIRLLGENEMNWILKCQPWDYAYQLMMQEGVNAINSGLYMGLIIGVCLLLLRRVKWVY
;
A
#
# COMPACT_ATOMS: atom_id res chain seq x y z
N MET A 1 -11.42 3.09 25.86
CA MET A 1 -10.50 2.04 25.35
C MET A 1 -9.88 2.40 23.99
N ILE A 2 -10.64 2.75 22.95
CA ILE A 2 -10.09 3.20 21.65
C ILE A 2 -9.22 4.44 21.83
N SER A 3 -9.64 5.40 22.63
CA SER A 3 -8.89 6.65 22.93
C SER A 3 -7.55 6.35 23.64
N THR A 4 -7.49 5.35 24.50
CA THR A 4 -6.26 4.88 25.16
C THR A 4 -5.30 4.20 24.18
N LEU A 5 -5.83 3.38 23.26
CA LEU A 5 -5.05 2.79 22.16
C LEU A 5 -4.45 3.87 21.26
N LEU A 6 -5.25 4.84 20.85
CA LEU A 6 -4.82 5.95 20.02
C LEU A 6 -3.70 6.76 20.69
N LYS A 7 -3.83 7.05 21.99
CA LYS A 7 -2.82 7.74 22.79
C LYS A 7 -1.52 6.95 22.91
N ASN A 8 -1.62 5.64 23.06
CA ASN A 8 -0.47 4.76 23.07
C ASN A 8 0.19 4.69 21.70
N ASP A 9 -0.57 4.53 20.62
CA ASP A 9 -0.04 4.51 19.27
C ASP A 9 0.68 5.82 18.93
N MET A 10 0.13 6.98 19.30
CA MET A 10 0.82 8.26 19.13
C MET A 10 2.14 8.36 19.89
N ARG A 11 2.23 7.73 21.08
CA ARG A 11 3.51 7.67 21.84
C ARG A 11 4.50 6.72 21.17
N TYR A 12 4.04 5.58 20.65
CA TYR A 12 4.88 4.64 19.91
C TYR A 12 5.35 5.23 18.58
N MET A 13 4.50 5.95 17.84
CA MET A 13 4.88 6.62 16.60
C MET A 13 6.09 7.56 16.80
N LYS A 14 6.16 8.25 17.93
CA LYS A 14 7.31 9.13 18.24
C LYS A 14 8.60 8.37 18.57
N LYS A 15 8.51 7.11 18.95
CA LYS A 15 9.66 6.27 19.36
C LYS A 15 10.08 5.28 18.28
N ASP A 16 9.19 4.95 17.35
CA ASP A 16 9.46 3.99 16.29
C ASP A 16 9.90 4.72 15.00
N PRO A 17 11.19 4.64 14.63
CA PRO A 17 11.71 5.29 13.44
C PRO A 17 11.01 4.78 12.15
N MET A 18 10.55 3.53 12.10
CA MET A 18 9.83 3.00 10.92
C MET A 18 8.50 3.73 10.68
N MET A 19 7.73 4.01 11.73
CA MET A 19 6.48 4.76 11.61
C MET A 19 6.72 6.20 11.16
N ILE A 20 7.77 6.84 11.69
CA ILE A 20 8.14 8.19 11.28
C ILE A 20 8.54 8.21 9.80
N MET A 21 9.41 7.29 9.37
CA MET A 21 9.83 7.19 7.97
C MET A 21 8.63 6.99 7.02
N THR A 22 7.61 6.24 7.43
CA THR A 22 6.42 6.01 6.61
C THR A 22 5.63 7.29 6.35
N LEU A 23 5.56 8.21 7.31
CA LEU A 23 4.92 9.51 7.14
C LEU A 23 5.70 10.41 6.17
N PHE A 24 7.02 10.33 6.18
CA PHE A 24 7.88 11.13 5.30
C PHE A 24 8.09 10.50 3.92
N LEU A 25 7.82 9.20 3.76
CA LEU A 25 8.06 8.46 2.52
C LEU A 25 7.41 9.10 1.29
N PRO A 26 6.14 9.54 1.28
CA PRO A 26 5.55 10.21 0.12
C PRO A 26 6.33 11.45 -0.30
N PHE A 27 6.80 12.25 0.64
CA PHE A 27 7.60 13.45 0.36
C PHE A 27 8.97 13.10 -0.23
N ILE A 28 9.62 12.08 0.32
CA ILE A 28 10.92 11.58 -0.19
C ILE A 28 10.74 11.10 -1.64
N LEU A 29 9.69 10.33 -1.91
CA LEU A 29 9.41 9.82 -3.26
C LEU A 29 9.08 10.94 -4.26
N ILE A 30 8.40 12.01 -3.82
CA ILE A 30 8.17 13.19 -4.65
C ILE A 30 9.51 13.86 -5.00
N ILE A 31 10.40 14.06 -4.03
CA ILE A 31 11.73 14.66 -4.25
C ILE A 31 12.55 13.79 -5.21
N VAL A 32 12.56 12.48 -5.00
CA VAL A 32 13.27 11.54 -5.89
C VAL A 32 12.68 11.58 -7.30
N TYR A 33 11.35 11.56 -7.45
CA TYR A 33 10.69 11.66 -8.75
C TYR A 33 11.06 12.96 -9.48
N GLN A 34 10.95 14.11 -8.81
CA GLN A 34 11.30 15.42 -9.39
C GLN A 34 12.78 15.48 -9.76
N GLY A 35 13.66 14.92 -8.95
CA GLY A 35 15.09 14.81 -9.25
C GLY A 35 15.36 13.94 -10.48
N LEU A 36 14.65 12.82 -10.65
CA LEU A 36 14.78 11.95 -11.81
C LEU A 36 14.24 12.61 -13.09
N VAL A 37 13.04 13.19 -13.02
CA VAL A 37 12.34 13.70 -14.22
C VAL A 37 12.91 15.05 -14.66
N ASN A 38 13.21 15.95 -13.75
CA ASN A 38 13.67 17.30 -14.06
C ASN A 38 15.20 17.47 -13.92
N GLY A 39 15.82 16.77 -12.96
CA GLY A 39 17.23 16.93 -12.66
C GLY A 39 18.16 16.17 -13.61
N LEU A 40 17.87 14.90 -13.91
CA LEU A 40 18.72 14.09 -14.79
C LEU A 40 18.86 14.67 -16.21
N PRO A 41 17.80 15.16 -16.87
CA PRO A 41 17.93 15.75 -18.20
C PRO A 41 18.85 16.98 -18.24
N ILE A 42 18.92 17.76 -17.16
CA ILE A 42 19.82 18.93 -17.07
C ILE A 42 21.28 18.48 -17.09
N ILE A 43 21.60 17.33 -16.45
CA ILE A 43 22.96 16.83 -16.32
C ILE A 43 23.39 16.04 -17.58
N PHE A 44 22.50 15.19 -18.12
CA PHE A 44 22.80 14.20 -19.16
C PHE A 44 22.22 14.54 -20.55
N GLY A 45 21.47 15.64 -20.70
CA GLY A 45 20.99 16.17 -21.97
C GLY A 45 19.71 15.50 -22.53
N GLU A 46 19.37 15.86 -23.79
CA GLU A 46 18.10 15.51 -24.46
C GLU A 46 17.87 13.99 -24.66
N ILE A 47 18.92 13.18 -24.76
CA ILE A 47 18.79 11.72 -24.93
C ILE A 47 18.12 11.12 -23.69
N VAL A 48 18.57 11.50 -22.50
CA VAL A 48 18.01 11.01 -21.22
C VAL A 48 16.58 11.52 -21.04
N LYS A 49 16.28 12.73 -21.48
CA LYS A 49 14.93 13.28 -21.45
C LYS A 49 13.93 12.45 -22.28
N SER A 50 14.33 12.00 -23.45
CA SER A 50 13.50 11.13 -24.29
C SER A 50 13.20 9.80 -23.63
N TYR A 51 14.20 9.15 -23.01
CA TYR A 51 13.98 7.92 -22.24
C TYR A 51 13.08 8.13 -21.03
N ILE A 52 13.29 9.19 -20.27
CA ILE A 52 12.48 9.50 -19.08
C ILE A 52 11.03 9.76 -19.50
N SER A 53 10.77 10.50 -20.57
CA SER A 53 9.41 10.77 -21.04
C SER A 53 8.65 9.50 -21.43
N PHE A 54 9.35 8.48 -21.95
CA PHE A 54 8.76 7.19 -22.27
C PHE A 54 8.35 6.40 -21.01
N TYR A 55 9.20 6.44 -19.97
CA TYR A 55 8.96 5.70 -18.72
C TYR A 55 8.26 6.52 -17.62
N GLU A 56 7.86 7.75 -17.92
CA GLU A 56 7.31 8.69 -16.94
C GLU A 56 6.07 8.14 -16.22
N LYS A 57 5.07 7.70 -16.98
CA LYS A 57 3.83 7.15 -16.40
C LYS A 57 4.04 5.91 -15.53
N PRO A 58 4.79 4.88 -15.97
CA PRO A 58 5.14 3.75 -15.12
C PRO A 58 5.90 4.15 -13.86
N LEU A 59 6.81 5.12 -13.97
CA LEU A 59 7.55 5.64 -12.83
C LEU A 59 6.61 6.32 -11.82
N GLN A 60 5.67 7.16 -12.31
CA GLN A 60 4.62 7.76 -11.49
C GLN A 60 3.81 6.69 -10.75
N TYR A 61 3.38 5.65 -11.46
CA TYR A 61 2.63 4.54 -10.88
C TYR A 61 3.39 3.88 -9.72
N VAL A 62 4.65 3.50 -9.95
CA VAL A 62 5.48 2.83 -8.93
C VAL A 62 5.68 3.72 -7.71
N MET A 63 6.05 4.99 -7.92
CA MET A 63 6.31 5.93 -6.83
C MET A 63 5.06 6.19 -5.97
N ILE A 64 3.91 6.44 -6.62
CA ILE A 64 2.66 6.70 -5.89
C ILE A 64 2.19 5.43 -5.17
N THR A 65 2.18 4.29 -5.85
CA THR A 65 1.67 3.03 -5.28
C THR A 65 2.56 2.55 -4.13
N MET A 66 3.88 2.64 -4.26
CA MET A 66 4.80 2.31 -3.16
C MET A 66 4.61 3.26 -1.97
N GLY A 67 4.57 4.58 -2.21
CA GLY A 67 4.39 5.56 -1.15
C GLY A 67 3.09 5.39 -0.37
N SER A 68 2.01 5.05 -1.05
CA SER A 68 0.68 4.90 -0.44
C SER A 68 0.41 3.52 0.17
N SER A 69 1.09 2.45 -0.27
CA SER A 69 0.93 1.11 0.29
C SER A 69 1.79 0.86 1.54
N MET A 70 2.89 1.58 1.70
CA MET A 70 3.81 1.44 2.84
C MET A 70 3.15 1.61 4.21
N PRO A 71 2.23 2.57 4.45
CA PRO A 71 1.52 2.65 5.73
C PRO A 71 0.78 1.35 6.09
N GLY A 72 0.23 0.67 5.10
CA GLY A 72 -0.40 -0.64 5.30
C GLY A 72 0.57 -1.71 5.79
N VAL A 73 1.76 -1.74 5.19
CA VAL A 73 2.83 -2.66 5.59
C VAL A 73 3.32 -2.35 7.00
N VAL A 74 3.56 -1.09 7.33
CA VAL A 74 4.03 -0.71 8.67
C VAL A 74 3.00 -1.01 9.75
N MET A 75 1.71 -0.77 9.47
CA MET A 75 0.64 -1.18 10.39
C MET A 75 0.55 -2.70 10.56
N SER A 76 0.86 -3.48 9.54
CA SER A 76 0.94 -4.94 9.66
C SER A 76 2.10 -5.39 10.54
N LEU A 77 3.27 -4.76 10.42
CA LEU A 77 4.42 -5.04 11.29
C LEU A 77 4.10 -4.71 12.76
N ARG A 78 3.35 -3.64 12.99
CA ARG A 78 2.86 -3.31 14.34
C ARG A 78 1.92 -4.38 14.91
N ILE A 79 1.06 -4.95 14.07
CA ILE A 79 0.22 -6.10 14.48
C ILE A 79 1.11 -7.29 14.87
N LEU A 80 2.20 -7.52 14.13
CA LEU A 80 3.13 -8.60 14.40
C LEU A 80 3.97 -8.36 15.66
N ASP A 81 4.34 -7.11 15.96
CA ASP A 81 4.96 -6.76 17.25
C ASP A 81 4.03 -7.11 18.41
N ASP A 82 2.76 -6.67 18.34
CA ASP A 82 1.76 -7.00 19.35
C ASP A 82 1.51 -8.53 19.45
N LYS A 83 1.73 -9.28 18.35
CA LYS A 83 1.66 -10.74 18.30
C LYS A 83 2.86 -11.41 18.99
N ASP A 84 4.06 -10.95 18.69
CA ASP A 84 5.31 -11.46 19.27
C ASP A 84 5.39 -11.16 20.78
N GLU A 85 4.80 -10.04 21.24
CA GLU A 85 4.67 -9.66 22.64
C GLU A 85 3.48 -10.36 23.35
N HIS A 86 2.77 -11.29 22.70
CA HIS A 86 1.58 -11.97 23.21
C HIS A 86 0.41 -11.05 23.60
N MET A 87 0.42 -9.80 23.17
CA MET A 87 -0.64 -8.81 23.46
C MET A 87 -1.99 -9.16 22.83
N LEU A 88 -1.99 -9.99 21.76
CA LEU A 88 -3.23 -10.42 21.11
C LEU A 88 -4.13 -11.24 22.04
N ALA A 89 -3.56 -12.06 22.94
CA ALA A 89 -4.32 -12.79 23.94
C ALA A 89 -5.05 -11.83 24.91
N PHE A 90 -4.40 -10.72 25.28
CA PHE A 90 -5.01 -9.67 26.09
C PHE A 90 -6.17 -8.98 25.37
N TYR A 91 -6.03 -8.70 24.08
CA TYR A 91 -7.12 -8.11 23.29
C TYR A 91 -8.29 -9.07 23.11
N ALA A 92 -8.05 -10.39 23.08
CA ALA A 92 -9.11 -11.40 22.96
C ALA A 92 -10.11 -11.39 24.12
N ILE A 93 -9.63 -11.16 25.34
CA ILE A 93 -10.47 -11.10 26.57
C ILE A 93 -10.97 -9.68 26.85
N SER A 94 -10.50 -8.67 26.12
CA SER A 94 -10.92 -7.28 26.30
C SER A 94 -12.27 -7.01 25.63
N PRO A 95 -13.02 -5.96 26.07
CA PRO A 95 -14.28 -5.55 25.45
C PRO A 95 -14.17 -5.23 23.94
N LEU A 96 -12.96 -4.89 23.46
CA LEU A 96 -12.70 -4.58 22.06
C LEU A 96 -12.76 -5.80 21.15
N ARG A 97 -12.54 -6.99 21.68
CA ARG A 97 -12.37 -8.23 20.93
C ARG A 97 -11.28 -8.14 19.86
N LEU A 98 -10.76 -9.27 19.44
CA LEU A 98 -9.69 -9.32 18.44
C LEU A 98 -10.09 -8.70 17.09
N SER A 99 -11.32 -8.92 16.65
CA SER A 99 -11.86 -8.34 15.41
C SER A 99 -11.90 -6.80 15.45
N GLY A 100 -12.24 -6.23 16.60
CA GLY A 100 -12.23 -4.78 16.79
C GLY A 100 -10.82 -4.19 16.74
N TYR A 101 -9.83 -4.91 17.31
CA TYR A 101 -8.42 -4.52 17.21
C TYR A 101 -7.93 -4.49 15.77
N PHE A 102 -8.17 -5.56 14.99
CA PHE A 102 -7.78 -5.59 13.56
C PHE A 102 -8.51 -4.53 12.73
N LEU A 103 -9.80 -4.29 13.02
CA LEU A 103 -10.56 -3.22 12.38
C LEU A 103 -9.96 -1.84 12.68
N TYR A 104 -9.61 -1.57 13.92
CA TYR A 104 -8.96 -0.34 14.34
C TYR A 104 -7.63 -0.11 13.58
N ARG A 105 -6.78 -1.15 13.49
CA ARG A 105 -5.53 -1.10 12.73
C ARG A 105 -5.76 -0.85 11.24
N SER A 106 -6.78 -1.47 10.65
CA SER A 106 -7.15 -1.29 9.24
C SER A 106 -7.65 0.13 8.96
N ILE A 107 -8.45 0.71 9.85
CA ILE A 107 -8.90 2.11 9.72
C ILE A 107 -7.71 3.07 9.80
N GLY A 108 -6.81 2.86 10.75
CA GLY A 108 -5.59 3.67 10.88
C GLY A 108 -4.72 3.61 9.63
N SER A 109 -4.49 2.40 9.10
CA SER A 109 -3.80 2.18 7.82
C SER A 109 -4.50 2.90 6.65
N SER A 110 -5.83 2.77 6.56
CA SER A 110 -6.63 3.41 5.51
C SER A 110 -6.46 4.94 5.48
N ILE A 111 -6.57 5.58 6.65
CA ILE A 111 -6.45 7.04 6.75
C ILE A 111 -5.05 7.50 6.32
N VAL A 112 -3.99 6.85 6.82
CA VAL A 112 -2.61 7.24 6.48
C VAL A 112 -2.29 6.94 5.03
N SER A 113 -2.71 5.79 4.48
CA SER A 113 -2.54 5.43 3.07
C SER A 113 -3.28 6.40 2.13
N PHE A 114 -4.49 6.82 2.51
CA PHE A 114 -5.28 7.77 1.74
C PHE A 114 -4.61 9.14 1.67
N LEU A 115 -4.14 9.66 2.80
CA LEU A 115 -3.42 10.93 2.85
C LEU A 115 -2.10 10.84 2.06
N ALA A 116 -1.34 9.75 2.23
CA ALA A 116 -0.12 9.51 1.49
C ALA A 116 -0.35 9.45 -0.03
N ALA A 117 -1.44 8.80 -0.48
CA ALA A 117 -1.81 8.73 -1.89
C ALA A 117 -2.15 10.10 -2.46
N ILE A 118 -2.93 10.92 -1.74
CA ILE A 118 -3.27 12.28 -2.17
C ILE A 118 -2.00 13.13 -2.31
N ILE A 119 -1.14 13.14 -1.29
CA ILE A 119 0.11 13.91 -1.28
C ILE A 119 0.99 13.48 -2.45
N ALA A 120 1.17 12.18 -2.65
CA ALA A 120 1.98 11.64 -3.74
C ALA A 120 1.38 11.99 -5.13
N CYS A 121 0.06 11.86 -5.32
CA CYS A 121 -0.60 12.25 -6.56
C CYS A 121 -0.45 13.75 -6.85
N LEU A 122 -0.65 14.61 -5.88
CA LEU A 122 -0.47 16.06 -6.06
C LEU A 122 0.96 16.43 -6.39
N GLY A 123 1.95 15.82 -5.71
CA GLY A 123 3.36 16.13 -5.92
C GLY A 123 3.96 15.55 -7.19
N ILE A 124 3.42 14.44 -7.70
CA ILE A 124 3.96 13.71 -8.86
C ILE A 124 3.15 14.00 -10.13
N MET A 125 1.82 13.92 -10.06
CA MET A 125 0.93 14.07 -11.23
C MET A 125 0.31 15.47 -11.33
N GLY A 126 0.30 16.26 -10.26
CA GLY A 126 -0.43 17.53 -10.20
C GLY A 126 -1.96 17.40 -10.19
N SER A 127 -2.50 16.17 -10.20
CA SER A 127 -3.93 15.85 -10.20
C SER A 127 -4.23 14.69 -9.28
N VAL A 128 -5.47 14.60 -8.78
CA VAL A 128 -5.89 13.54 -7.84
C VAL A 128 -6.97 12.71 -8.50
N PRO A 129 -6.63 11.60 -9.17
CA PRO A 129 -7.63 10.67 -9.70
C PRO A 129 -8.25 9.87 -8.53
N ILE A 130 -9.44 10.27 -8.07
CA ILE A 130 -10.11 9.74 -6.87
C ILE A 130 -10.27 8.22 -6.93
N GLY A 131 -10.60 7.66 -8.10
CA GLY A 131 -10.73 6.21 -8.28
C GLY A 131 -9.42 5.47 -8.02
N PHE A 132 -8.30 5.97 -8.53
CA PHE A 132 -6.97 5.41 -8.31
C PHE A 132 -6.57 5.53 -6.82
N VAL A 133 -6.74 6.71 -6.22
CA VAL A 133 -6.43 6.95 -4.81
C VAL A 133 -7.24 6.01 -3.90
N GLY A 134 -8.54 5.88 -4.13
CA GLY A 134 -9.39 4.96 -3.37
C GLY A 134 -8.94 3.51 -3.50
N TYR A 135 -8.58 3.10 -4.72
CA TYR A 135 -8.14 1.74 -4.99
C TYR A 135 -6.79 1.41 -4.31
N VAL A 136 -5.80 2.28 -4.43
CA VAL A 136 -4.49 2.08 -3.80
C VAL A 136 -4.59 2.09 -2.27
N THR A 137 -5.50 2.91 -1.72
CA THR A 137 -5.82 2.89 -0.28
C THR A 137 -6.38 1.52 0.14
N ALA A 138 -7.30 0.96 -0.65
CA ALA A 138 -7.85 -0.38 -0.38
C ALA A 138 -6.77 -1.47 -0.43
N LEU A 139 -5.80 -1.37 -1.35
CA LEU A 139 -4.63 -2.26 -1.39
C LEU A 139 -3.78 -2.13 -0.12
N GLY A 140 -3.58 -0.93 0.42
CA GLY A 140 -2.90 -0.71 1.69
C GLY A 140 -3.58 -1.44 2.85
N VAL A 141 -4.92 -1.38 2.93
CA VAL A 141 -5.71 -2.12 3.93
C VAL A 141 -5.60 -3.62 3.74
N LEU A 142 -5.66 -4.09 2.48
CA LEU A 142 -5.47 -5.51 2.16
C LEU A 142 -4.11 -6.01 2.66
N LEU A 143 -3.03 -5.26 2.46
CA LEU A 143 -1.70 -5.59 2.96
C LEU A 143 -1.65 -5.64 4.49
N THR A 144 -2.27 -4.68 5.16
CA THR A 144 -2.35 -4.67 6.63
C THR A 144 -2.96 -5.96 7.16
N LEU A 145 -4.05 -6.41 6.58
CA LEU A 145 -4.76 -7.61 7.02
C LEU A 145 -4.03 -8.89 6.58
N THR A 146 -3.58 -8.98 5.33
CA THR A 146 -2.92 -10.19 4.83
C THR A 146 -1.63 -10.48 5.59
N ILE A 147 -0.74 -9.51 5.71
CA ILE A 147 0.53 -9.69 6.42
C ILE A 147 0.27 -9.86 7.92
N GLY A 148 -0.57 -9.01 8.53
CA GLY A 148 -0.84 -9.05 9.96
C GLY A 148 -1.51 -10.34 10.43
N ILE A 149 -2.35 -10.98 9.60
CA ILE A 149 -3.06 -12.22 9.97
C ILE A 149 -2.23 -13.46 9.57
N LEU A 150 -1.68 -13.48 8.36
CA LEU A 150 -1.03 -14.69 7.80
C LEU A 150 0.40 -14.88 8.32
N ALA A 151 1.17 -13.80 8.55
CA ALA A 151 2.51 -13.93 9.07
C ALA A 151 2.47 -14.34 10.56
N LYS A 152 3.35 -15.28 10.94
CA LYS A 152 3.42 -15.81 12.30
C LYS A 152 4.22 -14.91 13.24
N ASN A 153 5.25 -14.26 12.71
CA ASN A 153 6.18 -13.39 13.47
C ASN A 153 6.67 -12.23 12.60
N LYS A 154 7.34 -11.27 13.21
CA LYS A 154 7.88 -10.07 12.55
C LYS A 154 8.85 -10.39 11.42
N LEU A 155 9.72 -11.42 11.58
CA LEU A 155 10.66 -11.81 10.53
C LEU A 155 9.94 -12.26 9.25
N GLN A 156 8.90 -13.08 9.39
CA GLN A 156 8.07 -13.50 8.25
C GLN A 156 7.34 -12.32 7.62
N GLY A 157 6.85 -11.37 8.44
CA GLY A 157 6.24 -10.14 7.96
C GLY A 157 7.19 -9.29 7.10
N MET A 158 8.47 -9.17 7.51
CA MET A 158 9.49 -8.46 6.72
C MET A 158 9.77 -9.13 5.38
N VAL A 159 9.73 -10.45 5.29
CA VAL A 159 9.86 -11.19 4.01
C VAL A 159 8.67 -10.87 3.11
N CYS A 160 7.44 -10.94 3.65
CA CYS A 160 6.23 -10.56 2.90
C CYS A 160 6.28 -9.12 2.39
N MET A 161 6.81 -8.18 3.18
CA MET A 161 7.02 -6.79 2.78
C MET A 161 7.92 -6.68 1.54
N LYS A 162 9.05 -7.41 1.50
CA LYS A 162 9.96 -7.41 0.33
C LYS A 162 9.27 -7.98 -0.91
N LEU A 163 8.51 -9.06 -0.76
CA LEU A 163 7.72 -9.64 -1.85
C LEU A 163 6.67 -8.68 -2.38
N THR A 164 6.01 -7.91 -1.51
CA THR A 164 5.06 -6.88 -1.92
C THR A 164 5.68 -5.84 -2.83
N GLY A 165 6.92 -5.40 -2.55
CA GLY A 165 7.64 -4.45 -3.40
C GLY A 165 7.83 -4.97 -4.82
N ILE A 166 8.13 -6.28 -4.98
CA ILE A 166 8.25 -6.93 -6.29
C ILE A 166 6.89 -6.94 -7.01
N VAL A 167 5.82 -7.31 -6.30
CA VAL A 167 4.47 -7.41 -6.88
C VAL A 167 3.95 -6.05 -7.35
N VAL A 168 4.30 -4.95 -6.69
CA VAL A 168 3.94 -3.58 -7.12
C VAL A 168 4.58 -3.22 -8.47
N ILE A 169 5.78 -3.71 -8.75
CA ILE A 169 6.51 -3.41 -10.00
C ILE A 169 6.06 -4.30 -11.16
N LEU A 170 5.51 -5.49 -10.88
CA LEU A 170 5.12 -6.45 -11.92
C LEU A 170 4.25 -5.89 -13.06
N PRO A 171 3.25 -5.01 -12.83
CA PRO A 171 2.46 -4.43 -13.92
C PRO A 171 3.27 -3.68 -14.97
N CYS A 172 4.44 -3.11 -14.57
CA CYS A 172 5.32 -2.40 -15.49
C CYS A 172 5.95 -3.32 -16.56
N ILE A 173 5.90 -4.64 -16.39
CA ILE A 173 6.37 -5.61 -17.39
C ILE A 173 5.60 -5.47 -18.71
N ARG A 174 4.36 -4.95 -18.69
CA ARG A 174 3.59 -4.66 -19.90
C ARG A 174 4.31 -3.72 -20.89
N LEU A 175 5.24 -2.91 -20.41
CA LEU A 175 6.07 -2.05 -21.26
C LEU A 175 7.01 -2.86 -22.16
N LEU A 176 7.32 -4.10 -21.82
CA LEU A 176 8.22 -4.96 -22.59
C LEU A 176 7.53 -5.66 -23.79
N GLY A 177 6.23 -5.42 -23.98
CA GLY A 177 5.45 -5.94 -25.11
C GLY A 177 4.30 -6.85 -24.70
N GLU A 178 3.46 -7.21 -25.68
CA GLU A 178 2.37 -8.18 -25.49
C GLU A 178 2.95 -9.59 -25.36
N ASN A 179 3.13 -10.04 -24.14
CA ASN A 179 3.61 -11.38 -23.83
C ASN A 179 2.43 -12.29 -23.39
N GLU A 180 2.58 -13.59 -23.59
CA GLU A 180 1.63 -14.61 -23.14
C GLU A 180 1.37 -14.58 -21.61
N MET A 181 2.23 -13.89 -20.85
CA MET A 181 2.06 -13.66 -19.40
C MET A 181 0.98 -12.65 -19.02
N ASN A 182 0.31 -12.00 -19.97
CA ASN A 182 -0.73 -11.00 -19.70
C ASN A 182 -1.88 -11.52 -18.83
N TRP A 183 -2.20 -12.81 -18.88
CA TRP A 183 -3.25 -13.38 -18.03
C TRP A 183 -2.86 -13.45 -16.56
N ILE A 184 -1.57 -13.73 -16.25
CA ILE A 184 -1.06 -13.74 -14.86
C ILE A 184 -1.08 -12.33 -14.28
N LEU A 185 -0.68 -11.33 -15.09
CA LEU A 185 -0.70 -9.93 -14.69
C LEU A 185 -2.13 -9.47 -14.38
N LYS A 186 -3.11 -9.84 -15.21
CA LYS A 186 -4.53 -9.50 -15.00
C LYS A 186 -5.12 -10.08 -13.72
N CYS A 187 -4.58 -11.16 -13.18
CA CYS A 187 -5.07 -11.77 -11.93
C CYS A 187 -4.62 -11.02 -10.66
N GLN A 188 -3.64 -10.13 -10.75
CA GLN A 188 -3.13 -9.42 -9.59
C GLN A 188 -3.82 -8.05 -9.39
N PRO A 189 -4.14 -7.68 -8.14
CA PRO A 189 -4.85 -6.44 -7.88
C PRO A 189 -4.04 -5.18 -8.23
N TRP A 190 -2.72 -5.22 -8.21
CA TRP A 190 -1.87 -4.09 -8.59
C TRP A 190 -1.91 -3.75 -10.08
N ASP A 191 -2.18 -4.73 -10.94
CA ASP A 191 -2.35 -4.50 -12.37
C ASP A 191 -3.55 -3.59 -12.66
N TYR A 192 -4.63 -3.77 -11.90
CA TYR A 192 -5.79 -2.91 -12.03
C TYR A 192 -5.50 -1.47 -11.57
N ALA A 193 -4.69 -1.28 -10.52
CA ALA A 193 -4.21 0.06 -10.14
C ALA A 193 -3.42 0.72 -11.27
N TYR A 194 -2.57 -0.05 -11.96
CA TYR A 194 -1.82 0.41 -13.12
C TYR A 194 -2.74 0.84 -14.26
N GLN A 195 -3.74 0.03 -14.62
CA GLN A 195 -4.74 0.36 -15.65
C GLN A 195 -5.55 1.61 -15.30
N LEU A 196 -5.96 1.77 -14.03
CA LEU A 196 -6.66 2.97 -13.56
C LEU A 196 -5.84 4.24 -13.75
N MET A 197 -4.54 4.15 -13.52
CA MET A 197 -3.65 5.29 -13.69
C MET A 197 -3.42 5.61 -15.17
N MET A 198 -3.25 4.56 -16.01
CA MET A 198 -3.04 4.73 -17.46
C MET A 198 -4.33 5.12 -18.21
N GLN A 199 -5.48 5.03 -17.58
CA GLN A 199 -6.82 5.20 -18.19
C GLN A 199 -7.08 4.22 -19.34
N GLU A 200 -6.39 3.08 -19.35
CA GLU A 200 -6.52 2.05 -20.36
C GLU A 200 -7.67 1.11 -20.03
N GLY A 201 -8.72 1.12 -20.85
CA GLY A 201 -9.76 0.07 -20.87
C GLY A 201 -10.54 -0.16 -19.57
N VAL A 202 -10.59 0.85 -18.69
CA VAL A 202 -11.24 0.73 -17.39
C VAL A 202 -12.76 0.79 -17.54
N ASN A 203 -13.38 -0.37 -17.57
CA ASN A 203 -14.83 -0.48 -17.46
C ASN A 203 -15.26 -0.33 -16.01
N ALA A 204 -16.28 0.49 -15.74
CA ALA A 204 -16.85 0.69 -14.40
C ALA A 204 -17.26 -0.65 -13.73
N ILE A 205 -17.67 -1.64 -14.51
CA ILE A 205 -18.02 -2.99 -14.03
C ILE A 205 -16.78 -3.70 -13.48
N ASN A 206 -15.65 -3.66 -14.21
CA ASN A 206 -14.41 -4.29 -13.76
C ASN A 206 -13.88 -3.61 -12.49
N SER A 207 -14.01 -2.27 -12.39
CA SER A 207 -13.60 -1.55 -11.18
C SER A 207 -14.38 -1.99 -9.95
N GLY A 208 -15.69 -2.13 -10.10
CA GLY A 208 -16.57 -2.62 -9.04
C GLY A 208 -16.24 -4.06 -8.61
N LEU A 209 -15.94 -4.94 -9.57
CA LEU A 209 -15.56 -6.33 -9.29
C LEU A 209 -14.25 -6.44 -8.50
N TYR A 210 -13.19 -5.75 -8.92
CA TYR A 210 -11.90 -5.79 -8.21
C TYR A 210 -11.98 -5.16 -6.81
N MET A 211 -12.69 -4.04 -6.65
CA MET A 211 -12.94 -3.46 -5.33
C MET A 211 -13.77 -4.41 -4.47
N GLY A 212 -14.80 -5.04 -5.04
CA GLY A 212 -15.61 -6.05 -4.35
C GLY A 212 -14.78 -7.26 -3.90
N LEU A 213 -13.85 -7.73 -4.73
CA LEU A 213 -12.92 -8.81 -4.37
C LEU A 213 -12.00 -8.40 -3.22
N ILE A 214 -11.41 -7.21 -3.25
CA ILE A 214 -10.54 -6.72 -2.16
C ILE A 214 -11.34 -6.64 -0.86
N ILE A 215 -12.52 -6.04 -0.88
CA ILE A 215 -13.39 -5.94 0.30
C ILE A 215 -13.78 -7.33 0.78
N GLY A 216 -14.16 -8.24 -0.13
CA GLY A 216 -14.50 -9.62 0.18
C GLY A 216 -13.37 -10.38 0.87
N VAL A 217 -12.15 -10.26 0.35
CA VAL A 217 -10.94 -10.86 0.96
C VAL A 217 -10.67 -10.25 2.34
N CYS A 218 -10.77 -8.94 2.49
CA CYS A 218 -10.61 -8.26 3.79
C CYS A 218 -11.64 -8.77 4.81
N LEU A 219 -12.90 -8.92 4.42
CA LEU A 219 -13.96 -9.45 5.30
C LEU A 219 -13.72 -10.92 5.67
N LEU A 220 -13.27 -11.75 4.73
CA LEU A 220 -12.90 -13.15 5.00
C LEU A 220 -11.72 -13.25 5.97
N LEU A 221 -10.70 -12.41 5.80
CA LEU A 221 -9.56 -12.35 6.72
C LEU A 221 -10.00 -11.93 8.12
N LEU A 222 -10.87 -10.94 8.25
CA LEU A 222 -11.43 -10.52 9.54
C LEU A 222 -12.30 -11.60 10.19
N ARG A 223 -13.03 -12.40 9.40
CA ARG A 223 -13.76 -13.57 9.91
C ARG A 223 -12.81 -14.65 10.40
N ARG A 224 -11.73 -14.92 9.67
CA ARG A 224 -10.74 -15.93 10.06
C ARG A 224 -10.10 -15.64 11.42
N VAL A 225 -9.89 -14.36 11.75
CA VAL A 225 -9.38 -13.96 13.07
C VAL A 225 -10.23 -14.48 14.24
N LYS A 226 -11.54 -14.63 14.06
CA LYS A 226 -12.44 -15.18 15.08
C LYS A 226 -12.25 -16.68 15.34
N TRP A 227 -11.61 -17.40 14.42
CA TRP A 227 -11.45 -18.86 14.48
C TRP A 227 -10.04 -19.30 14.86
N VAL A 228 -9.05 -18.41 14.77
CA VAL A 228 -7.63 -18.75 14.99
C VAL A 228 -7.17 -18.40 16.40
N TYR A 229 -7.89 -17.55 17.09
CA TYR A 229 -7.62 -17.06 18.45
C TYR A 229 -8.91 -17.09 19.27
#